data_0f03232d28991e049cbb615e38a82870
#
_entry.id   0f03232d28991e049cbb615e38a82870
#
_cell.length_a   1.000
_cell.length_b   1.000
_cell.length_c   1.000
_cell.angle_alpha   90.00
_cell.angle_beta   90.00
_cell.angle_gamma   90.00
#
_symmetry.space_group_name_H-M   'P 1'
#
loop_
_entity.id
_entity.type
_entity.pdbx_description
1 polymer ?
#
loop_
_entity_poly.entity_id
_entity_poly.type
_entity_poly.pdbx_seq_one_letter_code
_entity_poly.pdbx_strand_id
1 'polypeptide(L)'
;GNVMNHTIYSFISDGSVQEEISQGVGRVAGHLGLDNLIMFYDSNAIQLSTTTDEVTSEDVAKKYEAWNWHVITIDGNDVDEIREALTEAKAVKGKPTLIIGDTIMGKGSLAADCTSFECQVSTHGQPLSAAGADFEQTIKNLGADPANPFVIFPEVKDLYEERKTKL
;
A
#
# COMPACT_ATOMS: atom_id res chain seq x y z
N GLY A 1 -5.40 31.17 -8.89
CA GLY A 1 -5.34 29.70 -8.91
C GLY A 1 -6.33 29.15 -7.91
N ASN A 2 -6.93 28.02 -8.21
CA ASN A 2 -7.86 27.37 -7.29
C ASN A 2 -7.04 26.63 -6.19
N VAL A 3 -7.05 27.16 -4.97
CA VAL A 3 -6.27 26.63 -3.83
C VAL A 3 -6.64 25.17 -3.50
N MET A 4 -7.84 24.73 -3.86
CA MET A 4 -8.37 23.40 -3.58
C MET A 4 -8.18 22.40 -4.73
N ASN A 5 -7.49 22.77 -5.79
CA ASN A 5 -7.28 21.90 -6.96
C ASN A 5 -6.00 21.05 -6.83
N HIS A 6 -5.91 20.24 -5.78
CA HIS A 6 -4.81 19.30 -5.55
C HIS A 6 -5.31 17.86 -5.55
N THR A 7 -4.42 16.93 -5.87
CA THR A 7 -4.70 15.49 -5.76
C THR A 7 -4.58 15.06 -4.30
N ILE A 8 -5.53 14.29 -3.83
CA ILE A 8 -5.57 13.69 -2.50
C ILE A 8 -5.18 12.22 -2.64
N TYR A 9 -4.18 11.81 -1.90
CA TYR A 9 -3.75 10.41 -1.81
C TYR A 9 -4.15 9.85 -0.46
N SER A 10 -4.72 8.64 -0.46
CA SER A 10 -5.05 7.90 0.75
C SER A 10 -4.61 6.45 0.63
N PHE A 11 -4.45 5.81 1.78
CA PHE A 11 -4.15 4.38 1.86
C PHE A 11 -5.27 3.67 2.60
N ILE A 12 -5.52 2.42 2.23
CA ILE A 12 -6.44 1.52 2.91
C ILE A 12 -5.85 0.11 2.91
N SER A 13 -6.14 -0.66 3.94
CA SER A 13 -5.63 -2.03 4.12
C SER A 13 -6.78 -3.04 4.12
N ASP A 14 -6.44 -4.34 4.15
CA ASP A 14 -7.39 -5.46 4.12
C ASP A 14 -8.50 -5.35 5.18
N GLY A 15 -8.16 -5.09 6.43
CA GLY A 15 -9.17 -4.88 7.48
C GLY A 15 -9.97 -3.61 7.28
N SER A 16 -9.29 -2.52 6.91
CA SER A 16 -9.93 -1.21 6.77
C SER A 16 -10.91 -1.13 5.59
N VAL A 17 -10.66 -1.87 4.50
CA VAL A 17 -11.56 -1.89 3.33
C VAL A 17 -12.90 -2.57 3.63
N GLN A 18 -12.95 -3.41 4.67
CA GLN A 18 -14.15 -4.12 5.11
C GLN A 18 -15.03 -3.27 6.04
N GLU A 19 -14.48 -2.19 6.62
CA GLU A 19 -15.21 -1.33 7.55
C GLU A 19 -16.38 -0.59 6.87
N GLU A 20 -17.55 -0.59 7.51
CA GLU A 20 -18.77 0.05 6.96
C GLU A 20 -18.59 1.53 6.65
N ILE A 21 -17.78 2.24 7.45
CA ILE A 21 -17.52 3.66 7.20
C ILE A 21 -16.69 3.87 5.93
N SER A 22 -15.70 3.00 5.69
CA SER A 22 -14.88 3.03 4.47
C SER A 22 -15.74 2.77 3.23
N GLN A 23 -16.64 1.79 3.32
CA GLN A 23 -17.58 1.47 2.24
C GLN A 23 -18.57 2.60 1.99
N GLY A 24 -19.13 3.19 3.05
CA GLY A 24 -20.04 4.34 2.95
C GLY A 24 -19.39 5.54 2.27
N VAL A 25 -18.17 5.88 2.68
CA VAL A 25 -17.38 6.97 2.07
C VAL A 25 -17.01 6.63 0.62
N GLY A 26 -16.61 5.39 0.33
CA GLY A 26 -16.29 4.94 -1.03
C GLY A 26 -17.47 5.13 -1.99
N ARG A 27 -18.67 4.75 -1.59
CA ARG A 27 -19.90 4.97 -2.38
C ARG A 27 -20.17 6.45 -2.65
N VAL A 28 -20.01 7.29 -1.63
CA VAL A 28 -20.23 8.75 -1.75
C VAL A 28 -19.18 9.37 -2.67
N ALA A 29 -17.91 9.00 -2.55
CA ALA A 29 -16.84 9.50 -3.39
C ALA A 29 -17.07 9.18 -4.89
N GLY A 30 -17.47 7.93 -5.18
CA GLY A 30 -17.81 7.54 -6.54
C GLY A 30 -19.04 8.26 -7.09
N HIS A 31 -20.09 8.45 -6.27
CA HIS A 31 -21.29 9.20 -6.65
C HIS A 31 -20.98 10.67 -6.97
N LEU A 32 -20.11 11.29 -6.18
CA LEU A 32 -19.68 12.68 -6.38
C LEU A 32 -18.65 12.83 -7.51
N GLY A 33 -18.10 11.74 -8.04
CA GLY A 33 -17.11 11.76 -9.11
C GLY A 33 -15.81 12.48 -8.72
N LEU A 34 -15.29 12.21 -7.50
CA LEU A 34 -14.11 12.90 -6.94
C LEU A 34 -12.82 12.48 -7.67
N ASP A 35 -12.59 13.02 -8.85
CA ASP A 35 -11.47 12.65 -9.73
C ASP A 35 -10.09 13.13 -9.24
N ASN A 36 -10.05 13.87 -8.16
CA ASN A 36 -8.82 14.25 -7.46
C ASN A 36 -8.48 13.31 -6.27
N LEU A 37 -9.29 12.28 -6.01
CA LEU A 37 -9.03 11.26 -4.99
C LEU A 37 -8.41 10.02 -5.61
N ILE A 38 -7.22 9.67 -5.17
CA ILE A 38 -6.52 8.42 -5.51
C ILE A 38 -6.29 7.66 -4.22
N MET A 39 -6.82 6.45 -4.13
CA MET A 39 -6.67 5.57 -2.96
C MET A 39 -5.85 4.34 -3.35
N PHE A 40 -4.83 4.04 -2.57
CA PHE A 40 -4.04 2.81 -2.70
C PHE A 40 -4.52 1.80 -1.67
N TYR A 41 -4.96 0.65 -2.13
CA TYR A 41 -5.30 -0.49 -1.29
C TYR A 41 -4.11 -1.44 -1.21
N ASP A 42 -3.53 -1.55 -0.02
CA ASP A 42 -2.49 -2.53 0.32
C ASP A 42 -3.17 -3.88 0.55
N SER A 43 -3.24 -4.68 -0.51
CA SER A 43 -3.89 -5.99 -0.57
C SER A 43 -2.84 -7.08 -0.32
N ASN A 44 -2.65 -7.48 0.92
CA ASN A 44 -1.65 -8.48 1.31
C ASN A 44 -2.28 -9.78 1.87
N ALA A 45 -3.60 -9.89 1.82
CA ALA A 45 -4.39 -11.03 2.26
C ALA A 45 -4.29 -11.34 3.76
N ILE A 46 -3.67 -10.48 4.58
CA ILE A 46 -3.48 -10.66 6.03
C ILE A 46 -4.18 -9.54 6.79
N GLN A 47 -4.88 -9.90 7.83
CA GLN A 47 -5.47 -8.96 8.77
C GLN A 47 -5.14 -9.35 10.22
N LEU A 48 -5.65 -8.62 11.21
CA LEU A 48 -5.16 -8.67 12.60
C LEU A 48 -5.06 -10.08 13.20
N SER A 49 -5.98 -10.97 12.88
CA SER A 49 -6.04 -12.29 13.52
C SER A 49 -6.14 -13.47 12.55
N THR A 50 -6.24 -13.20 11.24
CA THR A 50 -6.43 -14.27 10.25
C THR A 50 -6.14 -13.77 8.82
N THR A 51 -6.34 -14.63 7.83
CA THR A 51 -6.31 -14.26 6.41
C THR A 51 -7.67 -13.67 5.99
N THR A 52 -7.69 -12.91 4.90
CA THR A 52 -8.92 -12.26 4.43
C THR A 52 -9.97 -13.25 3.95
N ASP A 53 -9.57 -14.35 3.33
CA ASP A 53 -10.46 -15.37 2.79
C ASP A 53 -11.23 -16.17 3.86
N GLU A 54 -10.79 -16.12 5.12
CA GLU A 54 -11.54 -16.68 6.25
C GLU A 54 -12.73 -15.82 6.69
N VAL A 55 -12.76 -14.54 6.32
CA VAL A 55 -13.77 -13.60 6.82
C VAL A 55 -14.60 -12.93 5.72
N THR A 56 -14.11 -12.88 4.48
CA THR A 56 -14.83 -12.27 3.37
C THR A 56 -14.60 -13.02 2.06
N SER A 57 -15.63 -13.03 1.22
CA SER A 57 -15.57 -13.51 -0.16
C SER A 57 -15.81 -12.38 -1.17
N GLU A 58 -15.71 -11.13 -0.72
CA GLU A 58 -15.96 -9.97 -1.56
C GLU A 58 -14.88 -9.76 -2.62
N ASP A 59 -15.30 -9.45 -3.83
CA ASP A 59 -14.44 -8.94 -4.88
C ASP A 59 -14.37 -7.41 -4.75
N VAL A 60 -13.30 -6.91 -4.13
CA VAL A 60 -13.12 -5.48 -3.85
C VAL A 60 -13.06 -4.67 -5.15
N ALA A 61 -12.41 -5.19 -6.20
CA ALA A 61 -12.34 -4.52 -7.49
C ALA A 61 -13.74 -4.27 -8.06
N LYS A 62 -14.54 -5.32 -8.20
CA LYS A 62 -15.92 -5.21 -8.71
C LYS A 62 -16.81 -4.34 -7.82
N LYS A 63 -16.60 -4.40 -6.51
CA LYS A 63 -17.36 -3.58 -5.56
C LYS A 63 -17.12 -2.09 -5.81
N TYR A 64 -15.88 -1.67 -5.94
CA TYR A 64 -15.53 -0.27 -6.21
C TYR A 64 -15.91 0.16 -7.63
N GLU A 65 -15.76 -0.71 -8.64
CA GLU A 65 -16.27 -0.47 -9.99
C GLU A 65 -17.78 -0.18 -9.99
N ALA A 66 -18.55 -0.97 -9.24
CA ALA A 66 -20.01 -0.76 -9.09
C ALA A 66 -20.34 0.58 -8.41
N TRP A 67 -19.44 1.14 -7.61
CA TRP A 67 -19.55 2.47 -7.02
C TRP A 67 -19.02 3.59 -7.93
N ASN A 68 -18.75 3.31 -9.20
CA ASN A 68 -18.24 4.26 -10.19
C ASN A 68 -16.79 4.73 -9.93
N TRP A 69 -15.96 3.90 -9.33
CA TRP A 69 -14.53 4.14 -9.26
C TRP A 69 -13.82 3.61 -10.52
N HIS A 70 -12.70 4.22 -10.87
CA HIS A 70 -11.71 3.61 -11.75
C HIS A 70 -10.83 2.70 -10.92
N VAL A 71 -10.66 1.43 -11.34
CA VAL A 71 -9.90 0.44 -10.57
C VAL A 71 -8.73 -0.05 -11.40
N ILE A 72 -7.54 -0.07 -10.78
CA ILE A 72 -6.28 -0.56 -11.37
C ILE A 72 -5.73 -1.59 -10.40
N THR A 73 -5.37 -2.79 -10.89
CA THR A 73 -4.70 -3.83 -10.08
C THR A 73 -3.27 -4.00 -10.57
N ILE A 74 -2.32 -4.03 -9.63
CA ILE A 74 -0.87 -4.07 -9.90
C ILE A 74 -0.15 -5.00 -8.92
N ASP A 75 1.09 -5.38 -9.23
CA ASP A 75 2.05 -5.80 -8.22
C ASP A 75 2.43 -4.58 -7.36
N GLY A 76 1.90 -4.54 -6.14
CA GLY A 76 2.12 -3.44 -5.19
C GLY A 76 3.55 -3.38 -4.63
N ASN A 77 4.40 -4.33 -4.97
CA ASN A 77 5.83 -4.32 -4.66
C ASN A 77 6.71 -3.94 -5.87
N ASP A 78 6.13 -3.75 -7.07
CA ASP A 78 6.83 -3.25 -8.25
C ASP A 78 6.71 -1.72 -8.35
N VAL A 79 7.86 -1.04 -8.25
CA VAL A 79 7.92 0.43 -8.24
C VAL A 79 7.52 1.02 -9.60
N ASP A 80 7.77 0.34 -10.69
CA ASP A 80 7.45 0.85 -12.02
C ASP A 80 5.95 0.69 -12.30
N GLU A 81 5.32 -0.42 -11.91
CA GLU A 81 3.87 -0.57 -11.97
C GLU A 81 3.15 0.48 -11.09
N ILE A 82 3.67 0.76 -9.88
CA ILE A 82 3.13 1.83 -9.02
C ILE A 82 3.20 3.20 -9.72
N ARG A 83 4.30 3.53 -10.39
CA ARG A 83 4.46 4.80 -11.13
C ARG A 83 3.50 4.90 -12.31
N GLU A 84 3.35 3.82 -13.06
CA GLU A 84 2.41 3.74 -14.18
C GLU A 84 0.97 3.92 -13.70
N ALA A 85 0.55 3.18 -12.68
CA ALA A 85 -0.78 3.29 -12.09
C ALA A 85 -1.08 4.71 -11.55
N LEU A 86 -0.12 5.35 -10.87
CA LEU A 86 -0.26 6.73 -10.40
C LEU A 86 -0.36 7.73 -11.56
N THR A 87 0.31 7.47 -12.67
CA THR A 87 0.24 8.31 -13.87
C THR A 87 -1.12 8.19 -14.55
N GLU A 88 -1.62 6.95 -14.70
CA GLU A 88 -2.96 6.67 -15.21
C GLU A 88 -4.03 7.31 -14.33
N ALA A 89 -3.97 7.08 -13.01
CA ALA A 89 -4.93 7.60 -12.04
C ALA A 89 -5.08 9.14 -12.12
N LYS A 90 -3.99 9.88 -12.31
CA LYS A 90 -4.01 11.35 -12.46
C LYS A 90 -4.69 11.81 -13.74
N ALA A 91 -4.72 10.98 -14.77
CA ALA A 91 -5.36 11.29 -16.04
C ALA A 91 -6.88 11.04 -16.03
N VAL A 92 -7.37 10.22 -15.12
CA VAL A 92 -8.80 9.89 -14.96
C VAL A 92 -9.61 11.14 -14.62
N LYS A 93 -10.80 11.28 -15.21
CA LYS A 93 -11.72 12.40 -14.97
C LYS A 93 -13.12 11.89 -14.60
N GLY A 94 -13.75 12.61 -13.69
CA GLY A 94 -15.12 12.35 -13.25
C GLY A 94 -15.30 11.10 -12.39
N LYS A 95 -14.21 10.47 -11.94
CA LYS A 95 -14.22 9.29 -11.06
C LYS A 95 -13.01 9.32 -10.12
N PRO A 96 -13.16 8.90 -8.86
CA PRO A 96 -12.01 8.56 -8.03
C PRO A 96 -11.31 7.30 -8.54
N THR A 97 -10.05 7.11 -8.19
CA THR A 97 -9.28 5.92 -8.57
C THR A 97 -8.90 5.10 -7.35
N LEU A 98 -9.14 3.79 -7.41
CA LEU A 98 -8.60 2.79 -6.51
C LEU A 98 -7.46 2.05 -7.22
N ILE A 99 -6.27 2.08 -6.64
CA ILE A 99 -5.15 1.24 -7.05
C ILE A 99 -5.08 0.09 -6.04
N ILE A 100 -5.33 -1.14 -6.50
CA ILE A 100 -5.17 -2.35 -5.71
C ILE A 100 -3.76 -2.85 -5.94
N GLY A 101 -2.90 -2.71 -4.94
CA GLY A 101 -1.55 -3.25 -4.98
C GLY A 101 -1.50 -4.58 -4.25
N ASP A 102 -1.30 -5.66 -4.98
CA ASP A 102 -1.03 -6.96 -4.38
C ASP A 102 0.37 -6.93 -3.77
N THR A 103 0.46 -7.05 -2.45
CA THR A 103 1.72 -6.91 -1.70
C THR A 103 1.99 -8.16 -0.84
N ILE A 104 3.21 -8.23 -0.35
CA ILE A 104 3.67 -9.33 0.51
C ILE A 104 3.77 -8.82 1.94
N MET A 105 2.94 -9.36 2.85
CA MET A 105 3.04 -9.05 4.28
C MET A 105 4.42 -9.43 4.82
N GLY A 106 5.11 -8.46 5.45
CA GLY A 106 6.44 -8.67 5.99
C GLY A 106 7.51 -8.96 4.94
N LYS A 107 7.39 -8.40 3.73
CA LYS A 107 8.33 -8.62 2.61
C LYS A 107 9.78 -8.53 3.03
N GLY A 108 10.56 -9.55 2.69
CA GLY A 108 11.98 -9.65 2.99
C GLY A 108 12.31 -10.11 4.40
N SER A 109 11.30 -10.36 5.26
CA SER A 109 11.56 -10.87 6.61
C SER A 109 12.03 -12.32 6.60
N LEU A 110 13.01 -12.62 7.44
CA LEU A 110 13.63 -13.93 7.60
C LEU A 110 13.61 -14.37 9.06
N ALA A 111 13.50 -15.68 9.27
CA ALA A 111 13.77 -16.31 10.55
C ALA A 111 15.29 -16.46 10.81
N ALA A 112 15.69 -16.86 12.02
CA ALA A 112 17.09 -17.02 12.41
C ALA A 112 17.86 -18.05 11.56
N ASP A 113 17.18 -19.03 11.00
CA ASP A 113 17.72 -20.03 10.09
C ASP A 113 17.70 -19.59 8.61
N CYS A 114 17.42 -18.30 8.35
CA CYS A 114 17.28 -17.70 7.03
C CYS A 114 16.10 -18.23 6.19
N THR A 115 15.16 -18.94 6.78
CA THR A 115 13.89 -19.26 6.08
C THR A 115 13.00 -18.02 5.99
N SER A 116 12.17 -17.95 4.94
CA SER A 116 11.24 -16.83 4.76
C SER A 116 10.24 -16.76 5.92
N PHE A 117 10.03 -15.56 6.43
CA PHE A 117 9.03 -15.25 7.44
C PHE A 117 7.91 -14.35 6.90
N GLU A 118 7.79 -14.28 5.58
CA GLU A 118 6.74 -13.54 4.87
C GLU A 118 5.37 -14.19 5.04
N CYS A 119 4.31 -13.42 4.83
CA CYS A 119 2.91 -13.88 4.83
C CYS A 119 2.47 -14.56 6.14
N GLN A 120 3.09 -14.21 7.27
CA GLN A 120 2.69 -14.75 8.58
C GLN A 120 1.66 -13.82 9.25
N VAL A 121 0.51 -14.37 9.64
CA VAL A 121 -0.51 -13.62 10.41
C VAL A 121 0.09 -13.01 11.69
N SER A 122 1.05 -13.73 12.32
CA SER A 122 1.75 -13.26 13.53
C SER A 122 2.54 -11.96 13.33
N THR A 123 2.87 -11.57 12.08
CA THR A 123 3.60 -10.31 11.81
C THR A 123 2.67 -9.10 11.81
N HIS A 124 1.35 -9.29 11.71
CA HIS A 124 0.40 -8.19 11.66
C HIS A 124 0.27 -7.50 13.02
N GLY A 125 0.58 -6.21 13.06
CA GLY A 125 0.45 -5.41 14.28
C GLY A 125 1.50 -5.69 15.37
N GLN A 126 2.54 -6.49 15.08
CA GLN A 126 3.62 -6.79 15.99
C GLN A 126 4.97 -6.38 15.39
N PRO A 127 5.96 -5.98 16.22
CA PRO A 127 7.34 -5.91 15.75
C PRO A 127 7.78 -7.26 15.20
N LEU A 128 8.44 -7.28 14.03
CA LEU A 128 8.85 -8.53 13.36
C LEU A 128 9.64 -9.45 14.28
N SER A 129 10.54 -8.93 15.11
CA SER A 129 11.31 -9.72 16.08
C SER A 129 10.44 -10.35 17.17
N ALA A 130 9.36 -9.69 17.61
CA ALA A 130 8.42 -10.24 18.58
C ALA A 130 7.54 -11.32 17.95
N ALA A 131 7.29 -11.26 16.64
CA ALA A 131 6.56 -12.27 15.89
C ALA A 131 7.39 -13.54 15.60
N GLY A 132 8.73 -13.47 15.72
CA GLY A 132 9.65 -14.59 15.48
C GLY A 132 10.65 -14.39 14.35
N ALA A 133 10.60 -13.26 13.64
CA ALA A 133 11.60 -12.92 12.63
C ALA A 133 12.93 -12.51 13.27
N ASP A 134 14.04 -12.78 12.60
CA ASP A 134 15.36 -12.34 13.01
C ASP A 134 15.68 -10.97 12.43
N PHE A 135 16.01 -10.02 13.29
CA PHE A 135 16.29 -8.64 12.88
C PHE A 135 17.51 -8.53 11.96
N GLU A 136 18.62 -9.17 12.34
CA GLU A 136 19.87 -9.02 11.58
C GLU A 136 19.74 -9.68 10.19
N GLN A 137 19.15 -10.86 10.12
CA GLN A 137 18.93 -11.55 8.84
C GLN A 137 17.99 -10.75 7.94
N THR A 138 16.92 -10.23 8.49
CA THR A 138 15.95 -9.41 7.75
C THR A 138 16.60 -8.14 7.19
N ILE A 139 17.36 -7.39 8.02
CA ILE A 139 18.02 -6.16 7.57
C ILE A 139 19.06 -6.45 6.48
N LYS A 140 19.84 -7.52 6.62
CA LYS A 140 20.80 -7.96 5.59
C LYS A 140 20.10 -8.35 4.29
N ASN A 141 19.01 -9.09 4.39
CA ASN A 141 18.22 -9.50 3.22
C ASN A 141 17.62 -8.29 2.47
N LEU A 142 17.28 -7.23 3.19
CA LEU A 142 16.81 -5.97 2.62
C LEU A 142 17.93 -5.06 2.10
N GLY A 143 19.19 -5.52 2.11
CA GLY A 143 20.35 -4.80 1.58
C GLY A 143 20.90 -3.70 2.49
N ALA A 144 20.53 -3.68 3.79
CA ALA A 144 21.00 -2.70 4.74
C ALA A 144 21.97 -3.29 5.78
N ASP A 145 22.66 -2.42 6.52
CA ASP A 145 23.57 -2.81 7.59
C ASP A 145 22.84 -2.85 8.94
N PRO A 146 22.73 -4.01 9.61
CA PRO A 146 22.10 -4.10 10.93
C PRO A 146 22.73 -3.23 12.00
N ALA A 147 24.05 -2.90 11.88
CA ALA A 147 24.74 -2.01 12.81
C ALA A 147 24.36 -0.53 12.57
N ASN A 148 23.85 -0.18 11.39
CA ASN A 148 23.40 1.16 11.04
C ASN A 148 22.09 1.14 10.23
N PRO A 149 20.98 0.63 10.80
CA PRO A 149 19.74 0.36 10.06
C PRO A 149 18.98 1.63 9.62
N PHE A 150 19.37 2.80 10.11
CA PHE A 150 18.72 4.08 9.79
C PHE A 150 19.55 4.96 8.84
N VAL A 151 20.53 4.37 8.14
CA VAL A 151 21.31 5.10 7.14
C VAL A 151 20.40 5.55 5.99
N ILE A 152 20.52 6.79 5.57
CA ILE A 152 19.89 7.30 4.36
C ILE A 152 20.84 7.03 3.19
N PHE A 153 20.40 6.23 2.23
CA PHE A 153 21.20 5.93 1.04
C PHE A 153 21.49 7.22 0.23
N PRO A 154 22.71 7.36 -0.33
CA PRO A 154 23.12 8.58 -1.03
C PRO A 154 22.12 8.99 -2.15
N GLU A 155 21.68 8.04 -2.95
CA GLU A 155 20.72 8.26 -4.05
C GLU A 155 19.38 8.82 -3.56
N VAL A 156 18.91 8.41 -2.40
CA VAL A 156 17.70 8.94 -1.76
C VAL A 156 17.93 10.38 -1.32
N LYS A 157 19.08 10.66 -0.72
CA LYS A 157 19.46 12.02 -0.30
C LYS A 157 19.51 12.96 -1.52
N ASP A 158 20.17 12.53 -2.59
CA ASP A 158 20.31 13.32 -3.81
C ASP A 158 18.93 13.61 -4.46
N LEU A 159 18.04 12.64 -4.49
CA LEU A 159 16.66 12.81 -4.97
C LEU A 159 15.91 13.89 -4.18
N TYR A 160 16.01 13.89 -2.86
CA TYR A 160 15.35 14.88 -2.01
C TYR A 160 15.96 16.28 -2.14
N GLU A 161 17.29 16.38 -2.27
CA GLU A 161 17.96 17.69 -2.50
C GLU A 161 17.57 18.26 -3.88
N GLU A 162 17.49 17.43 -4.91
CA GLU A 162 16.98 17.85 -6.22
C GLU A 162 15.55 18.39 -6.16
N ARG A 163 14.68 17.72 -5.38
CA ARG A 163 13.29 18.17 -5.19
C ARG A 163 13.19 19.51 -4.46
N LYS A 164 13.99 19.73 -3.42
CA LYS A 164 14.02 21.02 -2.70
C LYS A 164 14.38 22.18 -3.59
N THR A 165 15.25 21.98 -4.57
CA THR A 165 15.65 23.06 -5.50
C THR A 165 14.58 23.41 -6.52
N LYS A 166 13.54 22.58 -6.68
CA LYS A 166 12.40 22.78 -7.60
C LYS A 166 11.16 23.37 -6.94
N LEU A 167 11.18 23.52 -5.61
CA LEU A 167 10.09 24.12 -4.81
C LEU A 167 10.38 25.58 -4.52
#